data_bd489e75d980f40a86c9681601f0c72f
#
_entry.id   bd489e75d980f40a86c9681601f0c72f
#
_cell.length_a   1.000
_cell.length_b   1.000
_cell.length_c   1.000
_cell.angle_alpha   90.00
_cell.angle_beta   90.00
_cell.angle_gamma   90.00
#
_symmetry.space_group_name_H-M   'P 1'
#
loop_
_entity.id
_entity.type
_entity.pdbx_description
1 polymer ?
#
loop_
_entity_poly.entity_id
_entity_poly.type
_entity_poly.pdbx_seq_one_letter_code
_entity_poly.pdbx_strand_id
1 'polypeptide(L)'
;MALKIYTKTGDKGKTSLIGGTKVPKSNIRIESYGTVDELNSFIGLVNDYVIDPTTNSTLKEIQDRLFTIGSSLACDPDKEPLMKMPDLLESDVVFLENEMDRMNESLAPMKFFIIPGGDVAISTAHVARCICRRAERICVQMDEEGLFIDALVIKYINRLSDYLFVLARYIGFLKNVPEIPWKPRVK
;
A
#
# COMPACT_ATOMS: atom_id res chain seq x y z
N MET A 1 15.66 -28.52 9.30
CA MET A 1 15.34 -28.71 7.85
C MET A 1 15.15 -27.34 7.24
N ALA A 2 15.78 -27.05 6.10
CA ALA A 2 15.48 -25.81 5.38
C ALA A 2 14.04 -25.86 4.86
N LEU A 3 13.25 -24.80 5.12
CA LEU A 3 11.90 -24.67 4.58
C LEU A 3 11.98 -24.59 3.05
N LYS A 4 11.33 -25.52 2.36
CA LYS A 4 11.17 -25.43 0.91
C LYS A 4 10.09 -24.40 0.60
N ILE A 5 10.40 -23.43 -0.26
CA ILE A 5 9.44 -22.38 -0.68
C ILE A 5 8.31 -23.02 -1.54
N TYR A 6 8.60 -23.98 -2.38
CA TYR A 6 7.57 -24.64 -3.19
C TYR A 6 6.98 -25.86 -2.47
N THR A 7 5.65 -25.91 -2.39
CA THR A 7 4.91 -27.02 -1.76
C THR A 7 4.14 -27.87 -2.79
N LYS A 8 4.01 -27.41 -4.03
CA LYS A 8 3.22 -27.99 -5.14
C LYS A 8 1.72 -28.14 -4.84
N THR A 9 1.26 -27.70 -3.67
CA THR A 9 -0.17 -27.79 -3.27
C THR A 9 -1.06 -26.82 -4.03
N GLY A 10 -0.49 -25.74 -4.58
CA GLY A 10 -1.19 -24.70 -5.33
C GLY A 10 -1.31 -24.94 -6.83
N ASP A 11 -0.73 -26.01 -7.39
CA ASP A 11 -0.66 -26.25 -8.84
C ASP A 11 -2.03 -26.47 -9.50
N LYS A 12 -3.04 -26.85 -8.69
CA LYS A 12 -4.43 -27.04 -9.12
C LYS A 12 -5.31 -25.80 -8.96
N GLY A 13 -4.72 -24.60 -8.83
CA GLY A 13 -5.47 -23.33 -8.74
C GLY A 13 -6.17 -23.07 -7.41
N LYS A 14 -5.82 -23.81 -6.35
CA LYS A 14 -6.33 -23.61 -4.99
C LYS A 14 -5.21 -23.20 -4.03
N THR A 15 -5.56 -22.44 -3.00
CA THR A 15 -4.68 -22.05 -1.90
C THR A 15 -5.43 -22.14 -0.57
N SER A 16 -4.75 -21.87 0.54
CA SER A 16 -5.38 -21.83 1.85
C SER A 16 -5.26 -20.42 2.45
N LEU A 17 -6.32 -19.95 3.07
CA LEU A 17 -6.29 -18.80 3.95
C LEU A 17 -5.57 -19.15 5.27
N ILE A 18 -5.19 -18.14 6.04
CA ILE A 18 -4.77 -18.31 7.43
C ILE A 18 -6.00 -18.85 8.18
N GLY A 19 -5.83 -19.96 8.92
CA GLY A 19 -6.95 -20.75 9.49
C GLY A 19 -7.26 -22.03 8.68
N GLY A 20 -6.60 -22.22 7.51
CA GLY A 20 -6.58 -23.48 6.77
C GLY A 20 -7.72 -23.68 5.76
N THR A 21 -8.66 -22.76 5.65
CA THR A 21 -9.76 -22.83 4.66
C THR A 21 -9.22 -22.76 3.25
N LYS A 22 -9.58 -23.73 2.42
CA LYS A 22 -9.15 -23.78 1.01
C LYS A 22 -10.09 -22.98 0.12
N VAL A 23 -9.51 -22.06 -0.65
CA VAL A 23 -10.21 -21.23 -1.62
C VAL A 23 -9.55 -21.31 -3.00
N PRO A 24 -10.27 -20.99 -4.09
CA PRO A 24 -9.64 -20.80 -5.41
C PRO A 24 -8.68 -19.61 -5.34
N LYS A 25 -7.60 -19.63 -6.11
CA LYS A 25 -6.66 -18.51 -6.23
C LYS A 25 -7.31 -17.24 -6.80
N SER A 26 -8.46 -17.36 -7.45
CA SER A 26 -9.30 -16.25 -7.93
C SER A 26 -10.24 -15.67 -6.87
N ASN A 27 -10.15 -16.10 -5.61
CA ASN A 27 -10.97 -15.54 -4.52
C ASN A 27 -10.57 -14.09 -4.25
N ILE A 28 -11.55 -13.22 -3.98
CA ILE A 28 -11.32 -11.79 -3.74
C ILE A 28 -10.36 -11.52 -2.57
N ARG A 29 -10.33 -12.36 -1.53
CA ARG A 29 -9.34 -12.25 -0.46
C ARG A 29 -7.91 -12.48 -0.96
N ILE A 30 -7.72 -13.45 -1.88
CA ILE A 30 -6.40 -13.70 -2.48
C ILE A 30 -5.98 -12.49 -3.31
N GLU A 31 -6.90 -11.91 -4.09
CA GLU A 31 -6.65 -10.71 -4.89
C GLU A 31 -6.32 -9.51 -3.99
N SER A 32 -7.03 -9.33 -2.86
CA SER A 32 -6.80 -8.20 -1.97
C SER A 32 -5.41 -8.22 -1.36
N TYR A 33 -5.02 -9.31 -0.68
CA TYR A 33 -3.69 -9.36 -0.08
C TYR A 33 -2.56 -9.49 -1.11
N GLY A 34 -2.82 -10.10 -2.28
CA GLY A 34 -1.87 -10.13 -3.39
C GLY A 34 -1.59 -8.73 -3.94
N THR A 35 -2.62 -7.89 -4.04
CA THR A 35 -2.45 -6.49 -4.44
C THR A 35 -1.72 -5.67 -3.37
N VAL A 36 -1.93 -5.96 -2.08
CA VAL A 36 -1.17 -5.35 -0.98
C VAL A 36 0.30 -5.77 -1.02
N ASP A 37 0.60 -7.02 -1.36
CA ASP A 37 1.98 -7.52 -1.52
C ASP A 37 2.68 -6.85 -2.73
N GLU A 38 1.96 -6.67 -3.85
CA GLU A 38 2.45 -5.88 -4.99
C GLU A 38 2.77 -4.44 -4.56
N LEU A 39 1.87 -3.78 -3.82
CA LEU A 39 2.09 -2.46 -3.26
C LEU A 39 3.34 -2.42 -2.38
N ASN A 40 3.48 -3.39 -1.48
CA ASN A 40 4.62 -3.49 -0.57
C ASN A 40 5.96 -3.61 -1.33
N SER A 41 5.97 -4.38 -2.42
CA SER A 41 7.14 -4.51 -3.30
C SER A 41 7.49 -3.18 -3.99
N PHE A 42 6.48 -2.42 -4.44
CA PHE A 42 6.71 -1.09 -5.02
C PHE A 42 7.14 -0.04 -3.99
N ILE A 43 6.67 -0.13 -2.73
CA ILE A 43 7.19 0.70 -1.63
C ILE A 43 8.68 0.40 -1.40
N GLY A 44 9.08 -0.86 -1.42
CA GLY A 44 10.50 -1.25 -1.36
C GLY A 44 11.31 -0.62 -2.51
N LEU A 45 10.80 -0.67 -3.73
CA LEU A 45 11.45 -0.08 -4.89
C LEU A 45 11.56 1.46 -4.77
N VAL A 46 10.54 2.15 -4.23
CA VAL A 46 10.63 3.59 -3.93
C VAL A 46 11.73 3.83 -2.91
N ASN A 47 11.78 3.03 -1.86
CA ASN A 47 12.77 3.15 -0.79
C ASN A 47 14.22 3.03 -1.30
N ASP A 48 14.46 2.19 -2.31
CA ASP A 48 15.79 2.00 -2.92
C ASP A 48 16.28 3.27 -3.67
N TYR A 49 15.37 4.14 -4.11
CA TYR A 49 15.69 5.39 -4.82
C TYR A 49 15.68 6.64 -3.93
N VAL A 50 15.15 6.55 -2.71
CA VAL A 50 15.09 7.68 -1.78
C VAL A 50 16.36 7.74 -0.95
N ILE A 51 16.97 8.92 -0.83
CA ILE A 51 18.21 9.16 -0.10
C ILE A 51 18.01 9.84 1.26
N ASP A 52 16.79 10.29 1.57
CA ASP A 52 16.45 10.91 2.83
C ASP A 52 16.25 9.86 3.94
N PRO A 53 17.09 9.83 5.01
CA PRO A 53 17.03 8.78 6.02
C PRO A 53 15.70 8.71 6.77
N THR A 54 15.04 9.84 6.99
CA THR A 54 13.74 9.88 7.67
C THR A 54 12.68 9.20 6.80
N THR A 55 12.62 9.56 5.53
CA THR A 55 11.71 8.94 4.57
C THR A 55 11.99 7.45 4.39
N ASN A 56 13.27 7.02 4.37
CA ASN A 56 13.61 5.60 4.31
C ASN A 56 13.08 4.83 5.54
N SER A 57 13.18 5.41 6.73
CA SER A 57 12.65 4.80 7.96
C SER A 57 11.12 4.70 7.91
N THR A 58 10.46 5.77 7.47
CA THR A 58 9.00 5.81 7.30
C THR A 58 8.51 4.76 6.30
N LEU A 59 9.20 4.60 5.16
CA LEU A 59 8.83 3.59 4.16
C LEU A 59 8.96 2.16 4.69
N LYS A 60 9.97 1.87 5.52
CA LYS A 60 10.11 0.56 6.18
C LYS A 60 8.97 0.29 7.17
N GLU A 61 8.57 1.30 7.94
CA GLU A 61 7.41 1.17 8.83
C GLU A 61 6.12 0.92 8.03
N ILE A 62 5.93 1.61 6.92
CA ILE A 62 4.80 1.35 6.01
C ILE A 62 4.83 -0.09 5.49
N GLN A 63 6.00 -0.61 5.10
CA GLN A 63 6.13 -2.00 4.65
C GLN A 63 5.73 -3.01 5.73
N ASP A 64 6.09 -2.76 6.98
CA ASP A 64 5.70 -3.59 8.12
C ASP A 64 4.16 -3.55 8.34
N ARG A 65 3.55 -2.35 8.28
CA ARG A 65 2.09 -2.21 8.36
C ARG A 65 1.37 -2.90 7.20
N LEU A 66 1.94 -2.90 5.99
CA LEU A 66 1.39 -3.64 4.86
C LEU A 66 1.43 -5.16 5.05
N PHE A 67 2.44 -5.70 5.72
CA PHE A 67 2.44 -7.12 6.15
C PHE A 67 1.33 -7.40 7.16
N THR A 68 1.11 -6.49 8.12
CA THR A 68 0.00 -6.58 9.08
C THR A 68 -1.34 -6.62 8.36
N ILE A 69 -1.58 -5.69 7.41
CA ILE A 69 -2.79 -5.62 6.60
C ILE A 69 -2.96 -6.89 5.75
N GLY A 70 -1.89 -7.32 5.06
CA GLY A 70 -1.92 -8.53 4.25
C GLY A 70 -2.28 -9.77 5.06
N SER A 71 -1.79 -9.87 6.30
CA SER A 71 -2.13 -10.95 7.23
C SER A 71 -3.61 -10.91 7.62
N SER A 72 -4.15 -9.75 7.95
CA SER A 72 -5.58 -9.56 8.26
C SER A 72 -6.47 -9.95 7.07
N LEU A 73 -6.14 -9.49 5.87
CA LEU A 73 -6.87 -9.82 4.64
C LEU A 73 -6.81 -11.32 4.29
N ALA A 74 -5.69 -11.97 4.58
CA ALA A 74 -5.50 -13.40 4.33
C ALA A 74 -6.17 -14.30 5.39
N CYS A 75 -6.63 -13.74 6.51
CA CYS A 75 -7.28 -14.50 7.58
C CYS A 75 -8.70 -14.93 7.18
N ASP A 76 -9.07 -16.16 7.56
CA ASP A 76 -10.45 -16.62 7.51
C ASP A 76 -11.19 -16.12 8.77
N PRO A 77 -12.16 -15.20 8.63
CA PRO A 77 -12.84 -14.61 9.78
C PRO A 77 -13.72 -15.61 10.56
N ASP A 78 -14.09 -16.73 9.93
CA ASP A 78 -14.92 -17.76 10.56
C ASP A 78 -14.08 -18.74 11.41
N LYS A 79 -12.76 -18.58 11.42
CA LYS A 79 -11.84 -19.44 12.19
C LYS A 79 -10.87 -18.59 12.99
N GLU A 80 -10.75 -18.92 14.26
CA GLU A 80 -9.68 -18.33 15.07
C GLU A 80 -8.32 -18.69 14.48
N PRO A 81 -7.47 -17.72 14.20
CA PRO A 81 -6.13 -17.98 13.69
C PRO A 81 -5.31 -18.74 14.74
N LEU A 82 -4.49 -19.69 14.30
CA LEU A 82 -3.60 -20.47 15.16
C LEU A 82 -2.49 -19.60 15.80
N MET A 83 -2.33 -18.37 15.34
CA MET A 83 -1.35 -17.40 15.84
C MET A 83 -2.06 -16.08 16.16
N LYS A 84 -1.56 -15.37 17.18
CA LYS A 84 -1.98 -14.00 17.42
C LYS A 84 -1.65 -13.16 16.20
N MET A 85 -2.67 -12.56 15.58
CA MET A 85 -2.50 -11.68 14.44
C MET A 85 -1.92 -10.33 14.89
N PRO A 86 -1.05 -9.71 14.11
CA PRO A 86 -0.61 -8.35 14.37
C PRO A 86 -1.78 -7.38 14.17
N ASP A 87 -1.86 -6.35 15.01
CA ASP A 87 -2.92 -5.35 14.97
C ASP A 87 -2.46 -4.09 14.23
N LEU A 88 -3.33 -3.54 13.39
CA LEU A 88 -3.23 -2.18 12.88
C LEU A 88 -3.87 -1.23 13.91
N LEU A 89 -3.25 -0.09 14.16
CA LEU A 89 -3.70 0.86 15.17
C LEU A 89 -4.08 2.22 14.55
N GLU A 90 -4.97 2.95 15.19
CA GLU A 90 -5.32 4.32 14.76
C GLU A 90 -4.08 5.25 14.72
N SER A 91 -3.11 5.01 15.61
CA SER A 91 -1.82 5.71 15.61
C SER A 91 -1.02 5.51 14.32
N ASP A 92 -1.22 4.40 13.59
CA ASP A 92 -0.54 4.17 12.32
C ASP A 92 -1.08 5.10 11.22
N VAL A 93 -2.38 5.42 11.28
CA VAL A 93 -2.99 6.43 10.39
C VAL A 93 -2.48 7.82 10.72
N VAL A 94 -2.46 8.18 12.01
CA VAL A 94 -1.94 9.47 12.50
C VAL A 94 -0.46 9.63 12.13
N PHE A 95 0.32 8.56 12.17
CA PHE A 95 1.72 8.56 11.75
C PHE A 95 1.88 9.01 10.27
N LEU A 96 1.05 8.49 9.36
CA LEU A 96 1.06 8.91 7.95
C LEU A 96 0.67 10.38 7.79
N GLU A 97 -0.30 10.86 8.58
CA GLU A 97 -0.74 12.26 8.59
C GLU A 97 0.39 13.19 9.02
N ASN A 98 1.05 12.87 10.12
CA ASN A 98 2.19 13.65 10.63
C ASN A 98 3.35 13.70 9.62
N GLU A 99 3.63 12.59 8.94
CA GLU A 99 4.69 12.55 7.91
C GLU A 99 4.32 13.38 6.67
N MET A 100 3.04 13.40 6.28
CA MET A 100 2.57 14.30 5.21
C MET A 100 2.71 15.77 5.61
N ASP A 101 2.35 16.12 6.84
CA ASP A 101 2.48 17.49 7.36
C ASP A 101 3.95 17.91 7.36
N ARG A 102 4.86 17.07 7.85
CA ARG A 102 6.31 17.32 7.83
C ARG A 102 6.82 17.60 6.39
N MET A 103 6.43 16.76 5.42
CA MET A 103 6.85 16.95 4.03
C MET A 103 6.27 18.24 3.44
N ASN A 104 5.02 18.56 3.76
CA ASN A 104 4.32 19.74 3.25
C ASN A 104 4.94 21.05 3.74
N GLU A 105 5.65 21.11 4.87
CA GLU A 105 6.39 22.28 5.33
C GLU A 105 7.41 22.77 4.27
N SER A 106 7.95 21.87 3.46
CA SER A 106 8.93 22.18 2.40
C SER A 106 8.32 22.35 1.02
N LEU A 107 7.03 22.01 0.85
CA LEU A 107 6.37 21.99 -0.45
C LEU A 107 5.55 23.27 -0.68
N ALA A 108 5.62 23.78 -1.92
CA ALA A 108 4.71 24.84 -2.33
C ALA A 108 3.24 24.35 -2.30
N PRO A 109 2.27 25.21 -1.91
CA PRO A 109 0.86 24.87 -1.98
C PRO A 109 0.46 24.41 -3.39
N MET A 110 -0.25 23.28 -3.48
CA MET A 110 -0.72 22.76 -4.75
C MET A 110 -1.85 23.62 -5.30
N LYS A 111 -1.70 24.08 -6.55
CA LYS A 111 -2.70 24.92 -7.24
C LYS A 111 -3.31 24.23 -8.45
N PHE A 112 -2.68 23.17 -8.95
CA PHE A 112 -3.05 22.47 -10.17
C PHE A 112 -2.80 20.97 -10.00
N PHE A 113 -3.48 20.15 -10.80
CA PHE A 113 -3.06 18.77 -10.99
C PHE A 113 -1.68 18.73 -11.63
N ILE A 114 -0.86 17.77 -11.23
CA ILE A 114 0.49 17.57 -11.75
C ILE A 114 0.55 16.33 -12.62
N ILE A 115 1.38 16.38 -13.66
CA ILE A 115 1.66 15.22 -14.51
C ILE A 115 2.71 14.37 -13.80
N PRO A 116 2.42 13.07 -13.52
CA PRO A 116 3.39 12.16 -12.93
C PRO A 116 4.61 11.99 -13.83
N GLY A 117 5.81 12.04 -13.25
CA GLY A 117 7.06 11.85 -14.02
C GLY A 117 8.19 12.77 -13.58
N GLY A 118 9.25 12.80 -14.38
CA GLY A 118 10.42 13.64 -14.20
C GLY A 118 11.63 12.96 -13.56
N ASP A 119 11.41 11.93 -12.73
CA ASP A 119 12.45 11.07 -12.13
C ASP A 119 11.88 9.69 -11.87
N VAL A 120 12.74 8.66 -11.82
CA VAL A 120 12.33 7.27 -11.59
C VAL A 120 11.65 7.11 -10.23
N ALA A 121 12.20 7.71 -9.16
CA ALA A 121 11.62 7.62 -7.83
C ALA A 121 10.22 8.27 -7.76
N ILE A 122 10.04 9.44 -8.39
CA ILE A 122 8.75 10.14 -8.49
C ILE A 122 7.73 9.26 -9.22
N SER A 123 8.12 8.75 -10.39
CA SER A 123 7.26 7.88 -11.20
C SER A 123 6.87 6.61 -10.45
N THR A 124 7.82 5.98 -9.76
CA THR A 124 7.59 4.76 -8.96
C THR A 124 6.65 5.03 -7.78
N ALA A 125 6.80 6.16 -7.08
CA ALA A 125 5.89 6.56 -6.02
C ALA A 125 4.45 6.76 -6.54
N HIS A 126 4.28 7.34 -7.73
CA HIS A 126 2.96 7.44 -8.37
C HIS A 126 2.39 6.08 -8.80
N VAL A 127 3.23 5.12 -9.25
CA VAL A 127 2.79 3.75 -9.53
C VAL A 127 2.33 3.08 -8.24
N ALA A 128 3.13 3.14 -7.16
CA ALA A 128 2.74 2.63 -5.84
C ALA A 128 1.40 3.23 -5.36
N ARG A 129 1.20 4.54 -5.54
CA ARG A 129 -0.08 5.20 -5.25
C ARG A 129 -1.25 4.62 -6.05
N CYS A 130 -1.07 4.34 -7.33
CA CYS A 130 -2.12 3.76 -8.16
C CYS A 130 -2.47 2.32 -7.73
N ILE A 131 -1.46 1.53 -7.35
CA ILE A 131 -1.64 0.18 -6.81
C ILE A 131 -2.33 0.25 -5.44
N CYS A 132 -1.94 1.18 -4.57
CA CYS A 132 -2.58 1.45 -3.29
C CYS A 132 -4.09 1.70 -3.46
N ARG A 133 -4.47 2.57 -4.40
CA ARG A 133 -5.87 2.84 -4.73
C ARG A 133 -6.60 1.64 -5.36
N ARG A 134 -5.89 0.74 -6.03
CA ARG A 134 -6.46 -0.52 -6.50
C ARG A 134 -6.74 -1.44 -5.31
N ALA A 135 -5.80 -1.59 -4.38
CA ALA A 135 -5.99 -2.36 -3.15
C ALA A 135 -7.16 -1.83 -2.32
N GLU A 136 -7.28 -0.51 -2.16
CA GLU A 136 -8.40 0.16 -1.50
C GLU A 136 -9.74 -0.25 -2.11
N ARG A 137 -9.88 -0.17 -3.44
CA ARG A 137 -11.15 -0.53 -4.12
C ARG A 137 -11.52 -2.00 -3.94
N ILE A 138 -10.54 -2.91 -3.91
CA ILE A 138 -10.79 -4.33 -3.64
C ILE A 138 -11.27 -4.51 -2.19
N CYS A 139 -10.67 -3.82 -1.23
CA CYS A 139 -11.10 -3.84 0.16
C CYS A 139 -12.53 -3.29 0.33
N VAL A 140 -12.86 -2.18 -0.34
CA VAL A 140 -14.21 -1.62 -0.34
C VAL A 140 -15.22 -2.59 -0.97
N GLN A 141 -14.86 -3.24 -2.08
CA GLN A 141 -15.71 -4.27 -2.70
C GLN A 141 -15.97 -5.44 -1.73
N MET A 142 -14.95 -5.89 -0.98
CA MET A 142 -15.13 -6.94 0.04
C MET A 142 -16.13 -6.52 1.11
N ASP A 143 -16.07 -5.28 1.58
CA ASP A 143 -16.99 -4.72 2.58
C ASP A 143 -18.42 -4.64 2.01
N GLU A 144 -18.59 -4.14 0.79
CA GLU A 144 -19.90 -4.07 0.09
C GLU A 144 -20.52 -5.45 -0.16
N GLU A 145 -19.70 -6.49 -0.37
CA GLU A 145 -20.14 -7.90 -0.50
C GLU A 145 -20.42 -8.56 0.86
N GLY A 146 -20.29 -7.83 1.97
CA GLY A 146 -20.53 -8.31 3.32
C GLY A 146 -19.44 -9.27 3.84
N LEU A 147 -18.27 -9.27 3.21
CA LEU A 147 -17.10 -10.01 3.71
C LEU A 147 -16.44 -9.20 4.83
N PHE A 148 -16.13 -9.87 5.94
CA PHE A 148 -15.47 -9.19 7.06
C PHE A 148 -14.15 -8.57 6.61
N ILE A 149 -14.01 -7.27 6.88
CA ILE A 149 -12.77 -6.50 6.79
C ILE A 149 -12.77 -5.46 7.92
N ASP A 150 -11.62 -5.25 8.55
CA ASP A 150 -11.48 -4.20 9.53
C ASP A 150 -11.54 -2.82 8.83
N ALA A 151 -12.43 -1.95 9.31
CA ALA A 151 -12.59 -0.59 8.76
C ALA A 151 -11.29 0.22 8.82
N LEU A 152 -10.41 -0.08 9.79
CA LEU A 152 -9.12 0.57 9.92
C LEU A 152 -8.17 0.22 8.76
N VAL A 153 -8.30 -0.98 8.17
CA VAL A 153 -7.55 -1.36 6.96
C VAL A 153 -7.90 -0.44 5.79
N ILE A 154 -9.20 -0.23 5.54
CA ILE A 154 -9.65 0.67 4.46
C ILE A 154 -9.15 2.10 4.73
N LYS A 155 -9.30 2.57 5.96
CA LYS A 155 -8.85 3.91 6.38
C LYS A 155 -7.35 4.10 6.18
N TYR A 156 -6.53 3.14 6.59
CA TYR A 156 -5.08 3.20 6.43
C TYR A 156 -4.67 3.22 4.96
N ILE A 157 -5.20 2.31 4.13
CA ILE A 157 -4.87 2.25 2.69
C ILE A 157 -5.29 3.54 1.99
N ASN A 158 -6.44 4.12 2.32
CA ASN A 158 -6.86 5.42 1.81
C ASN A 158 -5.84 6.50 2.16
N ARG A 159 -5.46 6.62 3.46
CA ARG A 159 -4.46 7.59 3.92
C ARG A 159 -3.08 7.36 3.31
N LEU A 160 -2.68 6.11 3.13
CA LEU A 160 -1.42 5.76 2.46
C LEU A 160 -1.39 6.25 1.00
N SER A 161 -2.54 6.24 0.30
CA SER A 161 -2.61 6.78 -1.06
C SER A 161 -2.31 8.28 -1.12
N ASP A 162 -2.76 9.04 -0.10
CA ASP A 162 -2.46 10.48 0.04
C ASP A 162 -0.99 10.70 0.38
N TYR A 163 -0.46 9.91 1.33
CA TYR A 163 0.96 9.93 1.68
C TYR A 163 1.85 9.72 0.45
N LEU A 164 1.56 8.72 -0.38
CA LEU A 164 2.34 8.42 -1.59
C LEU A 164 2.30 9.55 -2.62
N PHE A 165 1.20 10.30 -2.68
CA PHE A 165 1.12 11.49 -3.52
C PHE A 165 2.02 12.61 -2.99
N VAL A 166 1.96 12.89 -1.69
CA VAL A 166 2.81 13.91 -1.05
C VAL A 166 4.28 13.51 -1.13
N LEU A 167 4.59 12.22 -0.92
CA LEU A 167 5.94 11.66 -1.06
C LEU A 167 6.51 11.89 -2.46
N ALA A 168 5.72 11.62 -3.52
CA ALA A 168 6.18 11.84 -4.89
C ALA A 168 6.60 13.29 -5.13
N ARG A 169 5.83 14.25 -4.60
CA ARG A 169 6.17 15.69 -4.65
C ARG A 169 7.42 16.00 -3.82
N TYR A 170 7.53 15.43 -2.63
CA TYR A 170 8.67 15.64 -1.75
C TYR A 170 9.98 15.10 -2.33
N ILE A 171 9.93 13.92 -2.97
CA ILE A 171 11.07 13.40 -3.74
C ILE A 171 11.48 14.38 -4.85
N GLY A 172 10.51 14.96 -5.56
CA GLY A 172 10.77 15.99 -6.57
C GLY A 172 11.47 17.22 -5.98
N PHE A 173 11.01 17.68 -4.82
CA PHE A 173 11.64 18.78 -4.08
C PHE A 173 13.10 18.45 -3.71
N LEU A 174 13.35 17.28 -3.11
CA LEU A 174 14.70 16.85 -2.70
C LEU A 174 15.66 16.72 -3.88
N LYS A 175 15.16 16.32 -5.04
CA LYS A 175 15.95 16.13 -6.28
C LYS A 175 15.98 17.35 -7.17
N ASN A 176 15.35 18.47 -6.79
CA ASN A 176 15.20 19.66 -7.61
C ASN A 176 14.55 19.39 -8.99
N VAL A 177 13.61 18.46 -9.04
CA VAL A 177 12.80 18.15 -10.22
C VAL A 177 11.51 18.99 -10.17
N PRO A 178 11.25 19.87 -11.14
CA PRO A 178 10.06 20.71 -11.11
C PRO A 178 8.77 19.92 -11.39
N GLU A 179 7.70 20.27 -10.69
CA GLU A 179 6.36 19.76 -11.00
C GLU A 179 5.87 20.30 -12.34
N ILE A 180 5.26 19.45 -13.15
CA ILE A 180 4.65 19.84 -14.43
C ILE A 180 3.14 20.00 -14.24
N PRO A 181 2.59 21.22 -14.22
CA PRO A 181 1.15 21.42 -14.11
C PRO A 181 0.40 20.84 -15.30
N TRP A 182 -0.65 20.08 -15.03
CA TRP A 182 -1.54 19.64 -16.08
C TRP A 182 -2.42 20.78 -16.59
N LYS A 183 -2.36 21.04 -17.88
CA LYS A 183 -3.17 22.04 -18.58
C LYS A 183 -4.12 21.31 -19.54
N PRO A 184 -5.45 21.34 -19.29
CA PRO A 184 -6.41 20.72 -20.18
C PRO A 184 -6.42 21.44 -21.53
N ARG A 185 -6.58 20.67 -22.62
CA ARG A 185 -6.91 21.26 -23.91
C ARG A 185 -8.39 21.69 -23.87
N VAL A 186 -8.61 22.98 -23.82
CA VAL A 186 -9.96 23.54 -23.98
C VAL A 186 -10.14 23.79 -25.49
N LYS A 187 -11.24 23.26 -26.06
CA LYS A 187 -11.66 23.59 -27.43
C LYS A 187 -12.34 24.94 -27.44
#